data_73664ad34330dfca6c99f889c67d3ccf
#
_entry.id   73664ad34330dfca6c99f889c67d3ccf
#
_cell.length_a   1.000
_cell.length_b   1.000
_cell.length_c   1.000
_cell.angle_alpha   90.00
_cell.angle_beta   90.00
_cell.angle_gamma   90.00
#
_symmetry.space_group_name_H-M   'P 1'
#
loop_
_entity.id
_entity.type
_entity.pdbx_description
1 polymer ?
#
loop_
_entity_poly.entity_id
_entity_poly.type
_entity_poly.pdbx_seq_one_letter_code
_entity_poly.pdbx_strand_id
1 'polypeptide(L)'
;MANGHEIELEISTQELDRDESETEYRLSYRIPIGIRTVKRKNIGILTGRVFDAQNPDNPGMADIVVRIGELTAVTDHEGNFLFPALSPGSHRLLVEPESIGFGYTTTLKYPISVEIAGGGDPVSMDIGITKGATFRGRVILPSTEGISGREGFVGAPDKDGEKAVPGDLPHMLVELSREDEVTRRATDGKGEFLFENIRPGTWNLKFYETGLPTGYYLETGSKTIELAPGQTLEFVNRALPRKRSIKFIDSGEIDR
;
A
#
# COMPACT_ATOMS: atom_id res chain seq x y z
N MET A 1 -47.36 -17.34 -34.21
CA MET A 1 -46.12 -17.18 -33.43
C MET A 1 -45.51 -18.57 -33.29
N ALA A 2 -44.40 -18.85 -33.92
CA ALA A 2 -43.70 -20.13 -33.82
C ALA A 2 -43.06 -20.20 -32.42
N ASN A 3 -43.40 -21.21 -31.65
CA ASN A 3 -42.97 -21.38 -30.26
C ASN A 3 -41.48 -21.78 -30.11
N GLY A 4 -40.72 -21.76 -31.20
CA GLY A 4 -39.27 -22.04 -31.15
C GLY A 4 -38.85 -23.40 -30.63
N HIS A 5 -39.84 -24.34 -30.50
CA HIS A 5 -39.53 -25.71 -30.14
C HIS A 5 -38.91 -26.43 -31.32
N GLU A 6 -37.83 -27.10 -31.14
CA GLU A 6 -37.11 -27.86 -32.16
C GLU A 6 -37.06 -29.34 -31.75
N ILE A 7 -37.51 -30.18 -32.65
CA ILE A 7 -37.43 -31.63 -32.48
C ILE A 7 -36.54 -32.15 -33.60
N GLU A 8 -35.47 -32.80 -33.27
CA GLU A 8 -34.54 -33.41 -34.20
C GLU A 8 -34.51 -34.92 -33.99
N LEU A 9 -34.77 -35.64 -35.06
CA LEU A 9 -34.68 -37.10 -35.08
C LEU A 9 -33.50 -37.48 -35.99
N GLU A 10 -32.50 -38.07 -35.41
CA GLU A 10 -31.32 -38.61 -36.12
C GLU A 10 -31.43 -40.13 -36.12
N ILE A 11 -31.32 -40.72 -37.30
CA ILE A 11 -31.29 -42.15 -37.51
C ILE A 11 -29.98 -42.53 -38.16
N SER A 12 -29.13 -43.26 -37.47
CA SER A 12 -27.88 -43.77 -38.02
C SER A 12 -27.90 -45.28 -38.08
N THR A 13 -27.58 -45.83 -39.25
CA THR A 13 -27.51 -47.28 -39.45
C THR A 13 -26.05 -47.62 -39.77
N GLN A 14 -25.44 -48.48 -38.97
CA GLN A 14 -24.10 -49.02 -39.18
C GLN A 14 -24.19 -50.49 -39.58
N GLU A 15 -23.66 -50.86 -40.76
CA GLU A 15 -23.48 -52.25 -41.18
C GLU A 15 -22.22 -52.82 -40.50
N LEU A 16 -22.42 -53.76 -39.60
CA LEU A 16 -21.40 -54.57 -38.99
C LEU A 16 -21.33 -55.91 -39.71
N ASP A 17 -20.24 -56.20 -40.37
CA ASP A 17 -19.82 -57.34 -41.16
C ASP A 17 -20.78 -58.58 -41.16
N ARG A 18 -21.32 -58.92 -42.36
CA ARG A 18 -22.13 -60.10 -42.68
C ARG A 18 -23.42 -60.32 -41.84
N ASP A 19 -24.47 -59.66 -42.26
CA ASP A 19 -25.91 -59.88 -41.83
C ASP A 19 -26.38 -59.27 -40.52
N GLU A 20 -25.58 -58.40 -39.85
CA GLU A 20 -26.10 -57.63 -38.70
C GLU A 20 -25.99 -56.13 -38.98
N SER A 21 -27.14 -55.44 -38.96
CA SER A 21 -27.19 -53.96 -39.01
C SER A 21 -27.68 -53.44 -37.67
N GLU A 22 -26.93 -52.53 -37.06
CA GLU A 22 -27.34 -51.81 -35.85
C GLU A 22 -27.91 -50.45 -36.27
N THR A 23 -29.16 -50.16 -35.85
CA THR A 23 -29.80 -48.89 -36.13
C THR A 23 -29.96 -48.10 -34.82
N GLU A 24 -29.26 -46.99 -34.69
CA GLU A 24 -29.41 -46.09 -33.54
C GLU A 24 -30.41 -44.97 -33.88
N TYR A 25 -31.36 -44.77 -32.96
CA TYR A 25 -32.31 -43.68 -33.03
C TYR A 25 -32.03 -42.69 -31.94
N ARG A 26 -31.71 -41.42 -32.32
CA ARG A 26 -31.48 -40.32 -31.37
C ARG A 26 -32.57 -39.28 -31.55
N LEU A 27 -33.41 -39.09 -30.53
CA LEU A 27 -34.43 -38.07 -30.49
C LEU A 27 -33.93 -36.94 -29.56
N SER A 28 -33.73 -35.74 -30.09
CA SER A 28 -33.40 -34.55 -29.32
C SER A 28 -34.56 -33.56 -29.37
N TYR A 29 -34.91 -33.02 -28.20
CA TYR A 29 -35.95 -32.00 -28.06
C TYR A 29 -35.34 -30.77 -27.38
N ARG A 30 -35.30 -29.66 -28.10
CA ARG A 30 -34.73 -28.38 -27.61
C ARG A 30 -35.88 -27.41 -27.32
N ILE A 31 -35.97 -26.97 -26.07
CA ILE A 31 -36.91 -25.95 -25.62
C ILE A 31 -36.13 -24.65 -25.43
N PRO A 32 -36.37 -23.58 -26.21
CA PRO A 32 -35.80 -22.30 -25.93
C PRO A 32 -36.47 -21.69 -24.68
N ILE A 33 -35.87 -21.86 -23.53
CA ILE A 33 -36.32 -21.21 -22.29
C ILE A 33 -35.75 -19.79 -22.28
N GLY A 34 -36.52 -18.83 -22.75
CA GLY A 34 -36.19 -17.41 -22.62
C GLY A 34 -36.34 -16.92 -21.18
N ILE A 35 -35.39 -17.17 -20.33
CA ILE A 35 -35.39 -16.56 -18.97
C ILE A 35 -35.09 -15.07 -19.17
N ARG A 36 -36.06 -14.19 -18.95
CA ARG A 36 -35.85 -12.79 -18.82
C ARG A 36 -35.09 -12.54 -17.53
N THR A 37 -33.77 -12.47 -17.59
CA THR A 37 -32.95 -12.03 -16.45
C THR A 37 -33.19 -10.54 -16.27
N VAL A 38 -33.98 -10.17 -15.28
CA VAL A 38 -34.07 -8.77 -14.84
C VAL A 38 -32.77 -8.47 -14.10
N LYS A 39 -31.96 -7.56 -14.65
CA LYS A 39 -30.75 -7.07 -13.95
C LYS A 39 -31.17 -6.54 -12.57
N ARG A 40 -30.71 -7.19 -11.50
CA ARG A 40 -30.98 -6.75 -10.13
C ARG A 40 -30.20 -5.46 -9.88
N LYS A 41 -30.89 -4.33 -9.88
CA LYS A 41 -30.28 -2.99 -9.70
C LYS A 41 -29.61 -2.77 -8.33
N ASN A 42 -29.88 -3.64 -7.38
CA ASN A 42 -29.38 -3.56 -6.00
C ASN A 42 -28.20 -4.52 -5.71
N ILE A 43 -27.61 -5.09 -6.75
CA ILE A 43 -26.46 -6.00 -6.62
C ILE A 43 -25.45 -5.63 -7.70
N GLY A 44 -24.19 -5.52 -7.33
CA GLY A 44 -23.05 -5.38 -8.22
C GLY A 44 -22.11 -6.57 -8.12
N ILE A 45 -21.21 -6.68 -9.07
CA ILE A 45 -20.23 -7.75 -9.18
C ILE A 45 -18.84 -7.10 -9.20
N LEU A 46 -17.93 -7.62 -8.42
CA LEU A 46 -16.50 -7.28 -8.51
C LEU A 46 -15.74 -8.51 -8.95
N THR A 47 -14.98 -8.36 -10.01
CA THR A 47 -13.97 -9.32 -10.47
C THR A 47 -12.60 -8.68 -10.36
N GLY A 48 -11.57 -9.48 -10.37
CA GLY A 48 -10.22 -8.92 -10.41
C GLY A 48 -9.18 -10.02 -10.47
N ARG A 49 -7.94 -9.57 -10.55
CA ARG A 49 -6.79 -10.46 -10.61
C ARG A 49 -5.71 -9.99 -9.66
N VAL A 50 -5.14 -10.91 -8.91
CA VAL A 50 -3.94 -10.68 -8.11
C VAL A 50 -2.74 -11.24 -8.87
N PHE A 51 -1.69 -10.46 -9.02
CA PHE A 51 -0.53 -10.83 -9.81
C PHE A 51 0.79 -10.39 -9.16
N ASP A 52 1.89 -11.07 -9.49
CA ASP A 52 3.24 -10.69 -9.07
C ASP A 52 3.75 -9.51 -9.94
N ALA A 53 3.74 -8.32 -9.36
CA ALA A 53 4.18 -7.09 -10.03
C ALA A 53 5.72 -6.96 -10.14
N GLN A 54 6.49 -7.88 -9.58
CA GLN A 54 7.96 -7.89 -9.74
C GLN A 54 8.40 -8.68 -10.97
N ASN A 55 7.56 -9.57 -11.46
CA ASN A 55 7.80 -10.33 -12.65
C ASN A 55 7.27 -9.57 -13.87
N PRO A 56 8.08 -9.33 -14.94
CA PRO A 56 7.64 -8.64 -16.15
C PRO A 56 6.42 -9.27 -16.84
N ASP A 57 6.24 -10.58 -16.70
CA ASP A 57 5.10 -11.30 -17.26
C ASP A 57 3.83 -11.18 -16.42
N ASN A 58 3.91 -10.55 -15.23
CA ASN A 58 2.82 -10.37 -14.28
C ASN A 58 2.00 -11.68 -14.08
N PRO A 59 2.61 -12.80 -13.68
CA PRO A 59 1.88 -14.05 -13.48
C PRO A 59 0.85 -13.89 -12.36
N GLY A 60 -0.31 -14.53 -12.53
CA GLY A 60 -1.33 -14.60 -11.51
C GLY A 60 -0.82 -15.31 -10.25
N MET A 61 -1.30 -14.87 -9.10
CA MET A 61 -0.98 -15.47 -7.80
C MET A 61 -2.20 -16.23 -7.27
N ALA A 62 -2.06 -17.56 -7.16
CA ALA A 62 -3.09 -18.43 -6.59
C ALA A 62 -3.13 -18.34 -5.06
N ASP A 63 -4.25 -18.78 -4.49
CA ASP A 63 -4.46 -18.91 -3.04
C ASP A 63 -4.34 -17.62 -2.23
N ILE A 64 -4.46 -16.46 -2.90
CA ILE A 64 -4.48 -15.17 -2.23
C ILE A 64 -5.88 -14.89 -1.70
N VAL A 65 -5.96 -14.58 -0.42
CA VAL A 65 -7.21 -14.29 0.27
C VAL A 65 -7.54 -12.80 0.17
N VAL A 66 -8.67 -12.51 -0.44
CA VAL A 66 -9.20 -11.14 -0.64
C VAL A 66 -10.50 -11.00 0.14
N ARG A 67 -10.69 -9.90 0.86
CA ARG A 67 -11.86 -9.66 1.72
C ARG A 67 -12.54 -8.32 1.44
N ILE A 68 -13.85 -8.31 1.54
CA ILE A 68 -14.68 -7.11 1.56
C ILE A 68 -15.71 -7.26 2.70
N GLY A 69 -15.49 -6.54 3.80
CA GLY A 69 -16.29 -6.75 5.02
C GLY A 69 -16.19 -8.19 5.50
N GLU A 70 -17.32 -8.89 5.58
CA GLU A 70 -17.39 -10.30 5.99
C GLU A 70 -17.24 -11.29 4.80
N LEU A 71 -17.23 -10.79 3.57
CA LEU A 71 -17.11 -11.62 2.39
C LEU A 71 -15.64 -11.90 2.09
N THR A 72 -15.37 -13.15 1.72
CA THR A 72 -14.03 -13.62 1.38
C THR A 72 -14.04 -14.28 0.01
N ALA A 73 -13.05 -14.01 -0.81
CA ALA A 73 -12.72 -14.69 -2.04
C ALA A 73 -11.28 -15.18 -1.99
N VAL A 74 -11.01 -16.29 -2.65
CA VAL A 74 -9.66 -16.84 -2.81
C VAL A 74 -9.35 -16.87 -4.29
N THR A 75 -8.15 -16.45 -4.68
CA THR A 75 -7.74 -16.42 -6.09
C THR A 75 -7.50 -17.84 -6.63
N ASP A 76 -7.88 -18.03 -7.90
CA ASP A 76 -7.61 -19.26 -8.66
C ASP A 76 -6.14 -19.32 -9.15
N HIS A 77 -5.81 -20.35 -9.94
CA HIS A 77 -4.47 -20.57 -10.49
C HIS A 77 -3.95 -19.45 -11.40
N GLU A 78 -4.88 -18.67 -11.99
CA GLU A 78 -4.56 -17.52 -12.84
C GLU A 78 -4.57 -16.22 -12.04
N GLY A 79 -4.82 -16.30 -10.73
CA GLY A 79 -4.89 -15.17 -9.81
C GLY A 79 -6.25 -14.47 -9.80
N ASN A 80 -7.27 -14.98 -10.46
CA ASN A 80 -8.58 -14.33 -10.54
C ASN A 80 -9.39 -14.52 -9.26
N PHE A 81 -10.16 -13.50 -8.88
CA PHE A 81 -11.11 -13.54 -7.79
C PHE A 81 -12.46 -12.95 -8.20
N LEU A 82 -13.53 -13.35 -7.49
CA LEU A 82 -14.89 -12.94 -7.78
C LEU A 82 -15.69 -12.70 -6.50
N PHE A 83 -16.35 -11.55 -6.42
CA PHE A 83 -17.43 -11.26 -5.49
C PHE A 83 -18.72 -11.10 -6.29
N PRO A 84 -19.59 -12.12 -6.32
CA PRO A 84 -20.75 -12.15 -7.25
C PRO A 84 -21.94 -11.29 -6.81
N ALA A 85 -21.94 -10.83 -5.55
CA ALA A 85 -23.08 -10.12 -4.97
C ALA A 85 -22.62 -9.11 -3.91
N LEU A 86 -22.33 -7.89 -4.36
CA LEU A 86 -22.01 -6.76 -3.49
C LEU A 86 -23.14 -5.73 -3.52
N SER A 87 -23.40 -5.07 -2.41
CA SER A 87 -24.27 -3.91 -2.41
C SER A 87 -23.63 -2.76 -3.20
N PRO A 88 -24.41 -1.93 -3.92
CA PRO A 88 -23.88 -0.74 -4.53
C PRO A 88 -23.27 0.22 -3.51
N GLY A 89 -22.21 0.94 -3.89
CA GLY A 89 -21.53 1.92 -3.07
C GLY A 89 -20.05 1.63 -2.90
N SER A 90 -19.42 2.37 -2.01
CA SER A 90 -18.00 2.30 -1.72
C SER A 90 -17.68 1.16 -0.77
N HIS A 91 -16.73 0.32 -1.16
CA HIS A 91 -16.23 -0.80 -0.38
C HIS A 91 -14.74 -0.70 -0.15
N ARG A 92 -14.27 -1.29 0.95
CA ARG A 92 -12.86 -1.46 1.25
C ARG A 92 -12.47 -2.91 1.02
N LEU A 93 -11.60 -3.12 0.05
CA LEU A 93 -11.03 -4.41 -0.25
C LEU A 93 -9.71 -4.56 0.50
N LEU A 94 -9.55 -5.68 1.15
CA LEU A 94 -8.37 -6.07 1.91
C LEU A 94 -7.77 -7.32 1.27
N VAL A 95 -6.45 -7.36 1.17
CA VAL A 95 -5.68 -8.57 0.85
C VAL A 95 -5.07 -9.07 2.14
N GLU A 96 -5.31 -10.32 2.51
CA GLU A 96 -4.80 -10.87 3.77
C GLU A 96 -3.26 -10.98 3.71
N PRO A 97 -2.53 -10.33 4.65
CA PRO A 97 -1.07 -10.31 4.63
C PRO A 97 -0.44 -11.70 4.68
N GLU A 98 -1.05 -12.63 5.41
CA GLU A 98 -0.56 -14.00 5.55
C GLU A 98 -0.62 -14.75 4.20
N SER A 99 -1.56 -14.42 3.32
CA SER A 99 -1.70 -15.08 2.02
C SER A 99 -0.69 -14.59 0.98
N ILE A 100 -0.20 -13.35 1.08
CA ILE A 100 0.80 -12.81 0.15
C ILE A 100 2.24 -13.07 0.57
N GLY A 101 2.45 -13.53 1.80
CA GLY A 101 3.76 -13.84 2.36
C GLY A 101 4.42 -12.66 3.08
N PHE A 102 5.41 -12.98 3.90
CA PHE A 102 6.11 -12.00 4.71
C PHE A 102 6.94 -11.04 3.86
N GLY A 103 6.87 -9.75 4.16
CA GLY A 103 7.64 -8.72 3.47
C GLY A 103 7.07 -8.29 2.11
N TYR A 104 5.88 -8.76 1.76
CA TYR A 104 5.16 -8.31 0.57
C TYR A 104 4.06 -7.30 0.90
N THR A 105 3.72 -6.48 -0.07
CA THR A 105 2.66 -5.47 0.01
C THR A 105 1.96 -5.32 -1.33
N THR A 106 0.83 -4.63 -1.35
CA THR A 106 0.11 -4.32 -2.60
C THR A 106 0.73 -3.11 -3.30
N THR A 107 0.65 -3.06 -4.63
CA THR A 107 1.05 -1.88 -5.42
C THR A 107 0.06 -0.72 -5.24
N LEU A 108 -1.18 -1.02 -4.88
CA LEU A 108 -2.23 -0.04 -4.62
C LEU A 108 -2.19 0.42 -3.15
N LYS A 109 -2.72 1.62 -2.88
CA LYS A 109 -2.91 2.11 -1.51
C LYS A 109 -3.81 1.17 -0.71
N TYR A 110 -3.38 0.82 0.49
CA TYR A 110 -4.11 -0.09 1.38
C TYR A 110 -4.81 0.67 2.52
N PRO A 111 -6.06 0.37 2.87
CA PRO A 111 -6.99 -0.55 2.18
C PRO A 111 -7.41 -0.02 0.80
N ILE A 112 -7.65 -0.96 -0.13
CA ILE A 112 -8.01 -0.61 -1.51
C ILE A 112 -9.48 -0.20 -1.55
N SER A 113 -9.77 1.01 -2.04
CA SER A 113 -11.14 1.49 -2.21
C SER A 113 -11.69 1.09 -3.57
N VAL A 114 -12.90 0.54 -3.62
CA VAL A 114 -13.60 0.17 -4.85
C VAL A 114 -15.04 0.66 -4.79
N GLU A 115 -15.52 1.24 -5.89
CA GLU A 115 -16.89 1.70 -6.05
C GLU A 115 -17.68 0.68 -6.86
N ILE A 116 -18.76 0.16 -6.31
CA ILE A 116 -19.60 -0.87 -6.93
C ILE A 116 -20.89 -0.24 -7.42
N ALA A 117 -21.13 -0.37 -8.74
CA ALA A 117 -22.38 0.05 -9.35
C ALA A 117 -23.41 -1.07 -9.28
N GLY A 118 -24.65 -0.74 -8.92
CA GLY A 118 -25.76 -1.69 -8.90
C GLY A 118 -26.33 -1.98 -10.28
N GLY A 119 -26.50 -3.25 -10.63
CA GLY A 119 -27.16 -3.68 -11.88
C GLY A 119 -26.35 -3.37 -13.15
N GLY A 120 -25.09 -2.92 -13.01
CA GLY A 120 -24.15 -2.65 -14.08
C GLY A 120 -23.38 -3.88 -14.55
N ASP A 121 -22.40 -3.61 -15.42
CA ASP A 121 -21.38 -4.61 -15.77
C ASP A 121 -20.45 -4.84 -14.57
N PRO A 122 -19.78 -6.00 -14.49
CA PRO A 122 -18.82 -6.27 -13.43
C PRO A 122 -17.73 -5.20 -13.36
N VAL A 123 -17.46 -4.72 -12.16
CA VAL A 123 -16.26 -3.87 -11.91
C VAL A 123 -15.06 -4.78 -11.92
N SER A 124 -14.01 -4.41 -12.62
CA SER A 124 -12.75 -5.16 -12.67
C SER A 124 -11.64 -4.39 -11.97
N MET A 125 -10.81 -5.11 -11.20
CA MET A 125 -9.68 -4.52 -10.46
C MET A 125 -8.49 -5.48 -10.41
N ASP A 126 -7.35 -5.02 -10.93
CA ASP A 126 -6.09 -5.76 -10.86
C ASP A 126 -5.25 -5.27 -9.67
N ILE A 127 -4.74 -6.21 -8.88
CA ILE A 127 -3.97 -5.96 -7.67
C ILE A 127 -2.57 -6.56 -7.83
N GLY A 128 -1.58 -5.70 -7.99
CA GLY A 128 -0.19 -6.15 -8.00
C GLY A 128 0.33 -6.38 -6.58
N ILE A 129 1.07 -7.46 -6.40
CA ILE A 129 1.82 -7.76 -5.19
C ILE A 129 3.30 -7.53 -5.46
N THR A 130 3.98 -6.87 -4.54
CA THR A 130 5.40 -6.53 -4.67
C THR A 130 6.09 -6.62 -3.32
N LYS A 131 7.42 -6.72 -3.30
CA LYS A 131 8.17 -6.64 -2.04
C LYS A 131 8.04 -5.24 -1.45
N GLY A 132 7.68 -5.19 -0.18
CA GLY A 132 7.68 -3.95 0.60
C GLY A 132 9.09 -3.43 0.81
N ALA A 133 9.26 -2.12 0.83
CA ALA A 133 10.52 -1.49 1.22
C ALA A 133 10.59 -1.29 2.73
N THR A 134 11.79 -1.21 3.25
CA THR A 134 12.07 -0.85 4.64
C THR A 134 12.80 0.48 4.68
N PHE A 135 12.31 1.42 5.48
CA PHE A 135 13.00 2.67 5.76
C PHE A 135 13.29 2.77 7.24
N ARG A 136 14.57 2.79 7.59
CA ARG A 136 15.02 2.89 8.97
C ARG A 136 16.06 3.96 9.14
N GLY A 137 16.15 4.48 10.34
CA GLY A 137 17.18 5.48 10.61
C GLY A 137 17.24 5.87 12.06
N ARG A 138 18.04 6.91 12.31
CA ARG A 138 18.30 7.42 13.64
C ARG A 138 18.39 8.93 13.65
N VAL A 139 17.87 9.54 14.70
CA VAL A 139 18.03 10.98 14.96
C VAL A 139 18.98 11.15 16.12
N ILE A 140 20.06 11.89 15.89
CA ILE A 140 21.14 12.04 16.86
C ILE A 140 21.48 13.51 17.13
N LEU A 141 21.93 13.78 18.33
CA LEU A 141 22.57 15.02 18.74
C LEU A 141 24.08 14.80 18.78
N PRO A 142 24.85 15.26 17.78
CA PRO A 142 26.29 14.99 17.72
C PRO A 142 27.03 15.72 18.85
N SER A 143 28.12 15.10 19.32
CA SER A 143 29.04 15.77 20.25
C SER A 143 29.62 17.03 19.62
N THR A 144 29.62 18.13 20.36
CA THR A 144 30.19 19.41 19.94
C THR A 144 31.71 19.49 20.17
N GLU A 145 32.36 18.45 20.71
CA GLU A 145 33.79 18.47 21.03
C GLU A 145 34.71 18.63 19.82
N GLY A 146 34.24 18.36 18.60
CA GLY A 146 35.02 18.60 17.38
C GLY A 146 34.77 19.96 16.70
N ILE A 147 33.88 20.80 17.23
CA ILE A 147 33.49 22.09 16.63
C ILE A 147 34.10 23.28 17.40
N SER A 148 34.79 23.02 18.50
CA SER A 148 35.39 24.05 19.36
C SER A 148 36.59 24.81 18.77
N GLY A 149 36.88 24.68 17.47
CA GLY A 149 37.91 25.48 16.77
C GLY A 149 37.43 26.76 16.09
N ARG A 150 36.15 27.13 16.21
CA ARG A 150 35.63 28.41 15.72
C ARG A 150 35.01 29.19 16.87
N GLU A 151 35.66 30.30 17.21
CA GLU A 151 35.18 31.26 18.21
C GLU A 151 33.67 31.54 18.06
N GLY A 152 32.92 31.35 19.14
CA GLY A 152 31.49 31.71 19.21
C GLY A 152 30.50 30.60 19.32
N PHE A 153 30.90 29.34 19.36
CA PHE A 153 29.95 28.19 19.52
C PHE A 153 29.84 27.76 20.99
N VAL A 154 28.96 28.38 21.72
CA VAL A 154 28.52 27.88 23.03
C VAL A 154 27.17 27.20 22.79
N GLY A 155 27.07 25.89 23.08
CA GLY A 155 25.78 25.17 23.03
C GLY A 155 24.74 25.98 23.81
N ALA A 156 23.55 26.13 23.23
CA ALA A 156 22.48 26.85 23.90
C ALA A 156 22.08 26.08 25.17
N PRO A 157 22.08 26.68 26.35
CA PRO A 157 21.48 26.09 27.52
C PRO A 157 19.97 25.99 27.30
N ASP A 158 19.38 24.92 27.77
CA ASP A 158 17.92 24.81 27.88
C ASP A 158 17.36 25.90 28.80
N LYS A 159 16.05 26.08 28.84
CA LYS A 159 15.39 27.08 29.70
C LYS A 159 15.81 27.00 31.16
N ASP A 160 16.33 25.84 31.59
CA ASP A 160 16.86 25.57 32.94
C ASP A 160 18.38 25.64 33.05
N GLY A 161 19.09 26.08 32.01
CA GLY A 161 20.55 26.28 32.05
C GLY A 161 21.37 25.00 31.80
N GLU A 162 20.77 23.85 31.55
CA GLU A 162 21.51 22.64 31.24
C GLU A 162 21.95 22.62 29.76
N LYS A 163 23.18 22.19 29.53
CA LYS A 163 23.67 21.91 28.16
C LYS A 163 23.09 20.62 27.66
N ALA A 164 22.50 20.62 26.45
CA ALA A 164 22.06 19.41 25.82
C ALA A 164 23.19 18.39 25.72
N VAL A 165 23.02 17.24 26.31
CA VAL A 165 24.02 16.15 26.32
C VAL A 165 24.01 15.50 24.93
N PRO A 166 25.22 15.32 24.30
CA PRO A 166 25.32 14.56 23.06
C PRO A 166 24.72 13.16 23.22
N GLY A 167 23.97 12.70 22.25
CA GLY A 167 23.35 11.38 22.33
C GLY A 167 22.21 11.17 21.33
N ASP A 168 21.34 10.29 21.67
CA ASP A 168 20.19 9.92 20.89
C ASP A 168 19.02 10.87 21.16
N LEU A 169 18.19 11.10 20.15
CA LEU A 169 16.98 11.91 20.29
C LEU A 169 15.73 11.03 20.25
N PRO A 170 15.24 10.60 21.43
CA PRO A 170 14.00 9.81 21.53
C PRO A 170 12.77 10.68 21.29
N HIS A 171 11.65 10.01 20.98
CA HIS A 171 10.31 10.60 20.83
C HIS A 171 10.20 11.67 19.72
N MET A 172 11.14 11.70 18.79
CA MET A 172 11.06 12.54 17.61
C MET A 172 10.03 11.94 16.64
N LEU A 173 9.08 12.75 16.20
CA LEU A 173 8.08 12.29 15.24
C LEU A 173 8.64 12.35 13.82
N VAL A 174 8.56 11.20 13.13
CA VAL A 174 8.96 11.01 11.73
C VAL A 174 7.73 10.63 10.93
N GLU A 175 7.50 11.29 9.80
CA GLU A 175 6.37 11.07 8.91
C GLU A 175 6.85 10.70 7.53
N LEU A 176 6.24 9.66 6.97
CA LEU A 176 6.27 9.34 5.54
C LEU A 176 4.89 9.62 4.96
N SER A 177 4.84 10.42 3.89
CA SER A 177 3.60 10.75 3.22
C SER A 177 3.73 10.62 1.71
N ARG A 178 2.64 10.16 1.06
CA ARG A 178 2.50 10.06 -0.39
C ARG A 178 1.03 10.26 -0.73
N GLU A 179 0.72 11.32 -1.49
CA GLU A 179 -0.66 11.70 -1.78
C GLU A 179 -1.49 11.84 -0.48
N ASP A 180 -2.51 11.02 -0.31
CA ASP A 180 -3.36 10.96 0.87
C ASP A 180 -2.97 9.85 1.88
N GLU A 181 -1.84 9.16 1.64
CA GLU A 181 -1.28 8.15 2.53
C GLU A 181 -0.25 8.77 3.47
N VAL A 182 -0.46 8.63 4.77
CA VAL A 182 0.43 9.17 5.79
C VAL A 182 0.68 8.12 6.86
N THR A 183 1.95 7.85 7.10
CA THR A 183 2.40 6.96 8.18
C THR A 183 3.38 7.69 9.08
N ARG A 184 3.20 7.55 10.41
CA ARG A 184 4.03 8.22 11.40
C ARG A 184 4.64 7.22 12.37
N ARG A 185 5.87 7.49 12.78
CA ARG A 185 6.60 6.75 13.82
C ARG A 185 7.31 7.74 14.74
N ALA A 186 7.37 7.41 16.03
CA ALA A 186 8.24 8.12 16.95
C ALA A 186 9.57 7.37 17.05
N THR A 187 10.67 8.11 17.24
CA THR A 187 11.95 7.48 17.55
C THR A 187 11.91 6.83 18.93
N ASP A 188 12.58 5.70 19.07
CA ASP A 188 12.70 4.96 20.34
C ASP A 188 13.73 5.62 21.30
N GLY A 189 14.05 4.94 22.41
CA GLY A 189 15.01 5.41 23.41
C GLY A 189 16.45 5.57 22.89
N LYS A 190 16.76 5.00 21.71
CA LYS A 190 18.04 5.15 21.01
C LYS A 190 17.97 6.11 19.84
N GLY A 191 16.88 6.86 19.72
CA GLY A 191 16.65 7.74 18.59
C GLY A 191 16.37 7.00 17.27
N GLU A 192 16.10 5.70 17.27
CA GLU A 192 15.90 4.89 16.08
C GLU A 192 14.41 4.89 15.67
N PHE A 193 14.18 4.84 14.37
CA PHE A 193 12.83 4.67 13.80
C PHE A 193 12.86 3.61 12.71
N LEU A 194 11.70 2.95 12.51
CA LEU A 194 11.53 1.87 11.55
C LEU A 194 10.15 1.94 10.88
N PHE A 195 10.17 1.94 9.56
CA PHE A 195 8.99 1.74 8.71
C PHE A 195 9.23 0.49 7.89
N GLU A 196 8.34 -0.49 8.03
CA GLU A 196 8.39 -1.76 7.32
C GLU A 196 7.22 -1.89 6.35
N ASN A 197 7.39 -2.73 5.34
CA ASN A 197 6.38 -3.04 4.32
C ASN A 197 5.80 -1.80 3.62
N ILE A 198 6.65 -0.79 3.42
CA ILE A 198 6.27 0.42 2.72
C ILE A 198 6.14 0.12 1.23
N ARG A 199 5.07 0.57 0.61
CA ARG A 199 4.88 0.50 -0.84
C ARG A 199 6.05 1.16 -1.56
N PRO A 200 6.66 0.50 -2.57
CA PRO A 200 7.68 1.11 -3.39
C PRO A 200 7.19 2.38 -4.09
N GLY A 201 8.11 3.29 -4.35
CA GLY A 201 7.86 4.55 -5.02
C GLY A 201 8.38 5.76 -4.27
N THR A 202 7.92 6.93 -4.67
CA THR A 202 8.38 8.22 -4.14
C THR A 202 7.55 8.62 -2.92
N TRP A 203 8.24 8.95 -1.83
CA TRP A 203 7.67 9.37 -0.56
C TRP A 203 8.25 10.69 -0.09
N ASN A 204 7.45 11.50 0.59
CA ASN A 204 7.90 12.68 1.31
C ASN A 204 8.18 12.29 2.76
N LEU A 205 9.44 12.40 3.15
CA LEU A 205 9.93 12.24 4.50
C LEU A 205 9.87 13.59 5.21
N LYS A 206 9.33 13.63 6.42
CA LYS A 206 9.28 14.82 7.26
C LYS A 206 9.63 14.48 8.70
N PHE A 207 10.51 15.25 9.28
CA PHE A 207 10.83 15.21 10.70
C PHE A 207 10.18 16.41 11.40
N TYR A 208 9.57 16.16 12.54
CA TYR A 208 8.99 17.22 13.36
C TYR A 208 10.00 17.65 14.43
N GLU A 209 10.18 18.94 14.59
CA GLU A 209 11.10 19.50 15.58
C GLU A 209 10.57 19.44 17.03
N THR A 210 9.37 18.91 17.23
CA THR A 210 8.80 18.69 18.56
C THR A 210 9.66 17.66 19.32
N GLY A 211 10.21 18.05 20.47
CA GLY A 211 11.14 17.22 21.24
C GLY A 211 12.62 17.55 21.03
N LEU A 212 12.96 18.48 20.10
CA LEU A 212 14.32 19.00 19.99
C LEU A 212 14.67 19.90 21.20
N PRO A 213 15.91 19.81 21.71
CA PRO A 213 16.40 20.75 22.71
C PRO A 213 16.38 22.19 22.17
N THR A 214 16.15 23.14 23.07
CA THR A 214 16.10 24.58 22.73
C THR A 214 17.43 25.02 22.08
N GLY A 215 17.36 25.73 20.95
CA GLY A 215 18.52 26.22 20.23
C GLY A 215 19.14 25.24 19.25
N TYR A 216 18.46 24.09 19.00
CA TYR A 216 18.83 23.15 17.94
C TYR A 216 17.84 23.18 16.77
N TYR A 217 18.25 22.67 15.64
CA TYR A 217 17.41 22.41 14.46
C TYR A 217 17.87 21.10 13.80
N LEU A 218 16.99 20.48 13.04
CA LEU A 218 17.35 19.28 12.28
C LEU A 218 18.07 19.65 10.99
N GLU A 219 19.14 18.93 10.66
CA GLU A 219 19.86 19.07 9.39
C GLU A 219 18.93 18.84 8.20
N THR A 220 18.01 17.88 8.34
CA THR A 220 16.95 17.59 7.36
C THR A 220 15.60 17.72 8.04
N GLY A 221 14.84 18.78 7.70
CA GLY A 221 13.44 18.93 8.14
C GLY A 221 12.47 18.09 7.29
N SER A 222 12.68 18.12 5.96
CA SER A 222 11.92 17.32 5.00
C SER A 222 12.76 16.96 3.79
N LYS A 223 12.46 15.81 3.16
CA LYS A 223 13.15 15.31 1.99
C LYS A 223 12.26 14.34 1.21
N THR A 224 12.33 14.40 -0.11
CA THR A 224 11.75 13.36 -0.96
C THR A 224 12.72 12.18 -1.04
N ILE A 225 12.21 10.97 -0.84
CA ILE A 225 12.96 9.71 -0.94
C ILE A 225 12.28 8.79 -1.93
N GLU A 226 13.04 7.96 -2.60
CA GLU A 226 12.55 6.91 -3.49
C GLU A 226 12.88 5.55 -2.88
N LEU A 227 11.89 4.68 -2.81
CA LEU A 227 12.00 3.33 -2.26
C LEU A 227 11.74 2.32 -3.36
N ALA A 228 12.74 1.52 -3.70
CA ALA A 228 12.60 0.40 -4.63
C ALA A 228 12.00 -0.84 -3.94
N PRO A 229 11.38 -1.77 -4.69
CA PRO A 229 10.86 -3.02 -4.14
C PRO A 229 11.92 -3.80 -3.36
N GLY A 230 11.61 -4.18 -2.12
CA GLY A 230 12.52 -4.92 -1.23
C GLY A 230 13.74 -4.14 -0.75
N GLN A 231 13.87 -2.85 -1.07
CA GLN A 231 14.98 -2.02 -0.64
C GLN A 231 14.92 -1.74 0.86
N THR A 232 16.07 -1.79 1.53
CA THR A 232 16.26 -1.19 2.84
C THR A 232 17.03 0.12 2.67
N LEU A 233 16.40 1.25 3.00
CA LEU A 233 17.02 2.58 3.01
C LEU A 233 17.35 2.97 4.45
N GLU A 234 18.61 3.35 4.69
CA GLU A 234 19.08 3.83 5.99
C GLU A 234 19.29 5.33 5.96
N PHE A 235 18.93 6.01 7.05
CA PHE A 235 19.04 7.45 7.14
C PHE A 235 19.43 7.90 8.55
N VAL A 236 20.39 8.80 8.63
CA VAL A 236 20.79 9.46 9.89
C VAL A 236 20.49 10.94 9.78
N ASN A 237 19.66 11.46 10.68
CA ASN A 237 19.39 12.88 10.80
C ASN A 237 20.12 13.44 12.03
N ARG A 238 20.72 14.61 11.87
CA ARG A 238 21.47 15.26 12.94
C ARG A 238 20.75 16.52 13.40
N ALA A 239 20.71 16.71 14.71
CA ALA A 239 20.32 17.98 15.30
C ALA A 239 21.54 18.88 15.45
N LEU A 240 21.52 20.04 14.81
CA LEU A 240 22.63 21.00 14.80
C LEU A 240 22.28 22.23 15.63
N PRO A 241 23.25 22.85 16.33
CA PRO A 241 22.99 24.05 17.11
C PRO A 241 22.75 25.26 16.21
N ARG A 242 21.76 26.07 16.56
CA ARG A 242 21.47 27.36 15.89
C ARG A 242 22.56 28.38 16.25
N LYS A 243 23.10 29.05 15.24
CA LYS A 243 24.04 30.15 15.46
C LYS A 243 23.32 31.28 16.18
N ARG A 244 23.85 31.72 17.32
CA ARG A 244 23.38 32.95 17.99
C ARG A 244 24.04 34.13 17.34
N SER A 245 23.29 35.09 16.84
CA SER A 245 23.81 36.42 16.48
C SER A 245 23.70 37.30 17.73
N ILE A 246 24.82 37.67 18.29
CA ILE A 246 24.88 38.65 19.37
C ILE A 246 24.81 40.03 18.68
N LYS A 247 23.70 40.75 18.82
CA LYS A 247 23.64 42.17 18.49
C LYS A 247 24.24 42.89 19.66
N PHE A 248 25.44 43.49 19.50
CA PHE A 248 25.94 44.47 20.42
C PHE A 248 25.07 45.72 20.27
N ILE A 249 24.33 46.08 21.32
CA ILE A 249 23.71 47.41 21.42
C ILE A 249 24.82 48.31 21.92
N ASP A 250 25.31 49.17 21.04
CA ASP A 250 26.24 50.23 21.42
C ASP A 250 25.49 51.13 22.42
N SER A 251 25.90 51.07 23.68
CA SER A 251 25.41 51.97 24.70
C SER A 251 26.00 53.33 24.42
N GLY A 252 25.25 54.15 23.66
CA GLY A 252 25.63 55.53 23.41
C GLY A 252 26.01 56.25 24.72
N GLU A 253 27.05 57.06 24.62
CA GLU A 253 27.60 57.93 25.66
C GLU A 253 26.53 58.55 26.52
N ILE A 254 26.70 58.36 27.84
CA ILE A 254 26.03 59.21 28.84
C ILE A 254 26.85 60.49 28.93
N ASP A 255 26.39 61.51 28.20
CA ASP A 255 26.90 62.92 28.45
C ASP A 255 26.53 63.28 29.85
N ARG A 256 27.57 63.80 30.54
CA ARG A 256 27.51 64.40 31.89
C ARG A 256 27.02 65.82 31.83
#